data_d309a2545a903b9cb2de2dfdadfa553e
#
_entry.id   d309a2545a903b9cb2de2dfdadfa553e
#
_cell.length_a   1.000
_cell.length_b   1.000
_cell.length_c   1.000
_cell.angle_alpha   90.00
_cell.angle_beta   90.00
_cell.angle_gamma   90.00
#
_symmetry.space_group_name_H-M   'P 1'
#
loop_
_entity.id
_entity.type
_entity.pdbx_description
1 polymer ?
#
loop_
_entity_poly.entity_id
_entity_poly.type
_entity_poly.pdbx_seq_one_letter_code
_entity_poly.pdbx_strand_id
1 'polypeptide(L)'
;MRPDEILIIDRDTVERCLAKQDPVALVESMLHHHAAGGTVLPAEGYLAWRNGVGAYTRAIAMLGGSDTSSGRTYGMKLINASVSNPGLGIERAGGFTVLFDPETARPTALVEAGFISAERTAAYTMSTLRVLGPAGFDEVSIVGCGTLARAHVRLLHRYFGAVRRIHVHDIDPERARRFASDVTGRFPEYTVDIHPDVHSCVSASQVLVTLTVSDTPYIEAGSLRPGTFVAHVSLDDLRPEVFERAQAVYVDDLGLVCDNPRRILGALIRDGRVAVPGTSDAPGSGPGRAITGAYGDVLRGALPAVRPDDGFVVSNPFGMAVADVVMGRAVADLARAEGLGVMVDLLGAATRAGGAA
;
A
#
# COMPACT_ATOMS: atom_id res chain seq x y z
N MET A 1 -22.47 -17.25 -15.01
CA MET A 1 -22.96 -16.50 -13.83
C MET A 1 -24.26 -15.83 -14.25
N ARG A 2 -25.32 -15.95 -13.47
CA ARG A 2 -26.54 -15.20 -13.73
C ARG A 2 -26.28 -13.71 -13.47
N PRO A 3 -26.95 -12.78 -14.15
CA PRO A 3 -26.61 -11.35 -14.02
C PRO A 3 -26.82 -10.76 -12.63
N ASP A 4 -27.49 -11.44 -11.73
CA ASP A 4 -27.82 -10.99 -10.37
C ASP A 4 -27.09 -11.78 -9.27
N GLU A 5 -26.21 -12.71 -9.65
CA GLU A 5 -25.38 -13.46 -8.72
C GLU A 5 -24.09 -12.74 -8.43
N ILE A 6 -23.74 -12.62 -7.15
CA ILE A 6 -22.49 -12.00 -6.65
C ILE A 6 -21.65 -13.08 -5.96
N LEU A 7 -20.36 -13.15 -6.26
CA LEU A 7 -19.42 -14.02 -5.58
C LEU A 7 -18.87 -13.32 -4.34
N ILE A 8 -19.11 -13.90 -3.16
CA ILE A 8 -18.54 -13.43 -1.90
C ILE A 8 -17.29 -14.24 -1.58
N ILE A 9 -16.18 -13.53 -1.35
CA ILE A 9 -14.86 -14.12 -1.12
C ILE A 9 -14.33 -13.63 0.22
N ASP A 10 -14.17 -14.54 1.16
CA ASP A 10 -13.62 -14.31 2.48
C ASP A 10 -12.08 -14.23 2.48
N ARG A 11 -11.51 -13.88 3.63
CA ARG A 11 -10.06 -13.73 3.81
C ARG A 11 -9.29 -15.02 3.51
N ASP A 12 -9.73 -16.15 4.00
CA ASP A 12 -9.03 -17.43 3.81
C ASP A 12 -8.95 -17.78 2.32
N THR A 13 -10.00 -17.52 1.57
CA THR A 13 -10.03 -17.69 0.12
C THR A 13 -9.13 -16.69 -0.59
N VAL A 14 -9.12 -15.42 -0.16
CA VAL A 14 -8.18 -14.40 -0.68
C VAL A 14 -6.73 -14.83 -0.48
N GLU A 15 -6.36 -15.26 0.72
CA GLU A 15 -5.00 -15.72 1.05
C GLU A 15 -4.59 -16.92 0.17
N ARG A 16 -5.46 -17.90 0.04
CA ARG A 16 -5.23 -19.08 -0.82
C ARG A 16 -5.04 -18.74 -2.29
N CYS A 17 -5.83 -17.80 -2.80
CA CYS A 17 -5.73 -17.35 -4.19
C CYS A 17 -4.44 -16.54 -4.42
N LEU A 18 -4.10 -15.60 -3.53
CA LEU A 18 -2.89 -14.77 -3.67
C LEU A 18 -1.60 -15.57 -3.45
N ALA A 19 -1.62 -16.64 -2.65
CA ALA A 19 -0.48 -17.54 -2.52
C ALA A 19 -0.06 -18.19 -3.85
N LYS A 20 -1.00 -18.36 -4.79
CA LYS A 20 -0.78 -18.95 -6.14
C LYS A 20 -0.46 -17.90 -7.21
N GLN A 21 -0.44 -16.63 -6.87
CA GLN A 21 -0.22 -15.52 -7.80
C GLN A 21 1.05 -14.75 -7.44
N ASP A 22 1.48 -13.86 -8.30
CA ASP A 22 2.58 -12.93 -8.05
C ASP A 22 2.02 -11.54 -7.78
N PRO A 23 1.85 -11.13 -6.49
CA PRO A 23 1.30 -9.82 -6.14
C PRO A 23 2.19 -8.66 -6.59
N VAL A 24 3.51 -8.85 -6.70
CA VAL A 24 4.43 -7.82 -7.20
C VAL A 24 4.20 -7.61 -8.69
N ALA A 25 4.12 -8.69 -9.48
CA ALA A 25 3.85 -8.60 -10.91
C ALA A 25 2.49 -7.96 -11.21
N LEU A 26 1.44 -8.26 -10.41
CA LEU A 26 0.13 -7.61 -10.53
C LEU A 26 0.21 -6.09 -10.31
N VAL A 27 0.92 -5.66 -9.27
CA VAL A 27 1.11 -4.23 -8.97
C VAL A 27 1.95 -3.54 -10.04
N GLU A 28 3.04 -4.15 -10.51
CA GLU A 28 3.88 -3.59 -11.57
C GLU A 28 3.13 -3.45 -12.90
N SER A 29 2.36 -4.46 -13.28
CA SER A 29 1.51 -4.39 -14.48
C SER A 29 0.50 -3.25 -14.37
N MET A 30 -0.14 -3.09 -13.21
CA MET A 30 -1.06 -1.98 -12.95
C MET A 30 -0.36 -0.63 -13.02
N LEU A 31 0.81 -0.46 -12.38
CA LEU A 31 1.60 0.78 -12.41
C LEU A 31 2.06 1.14 -13.83
N HIS A 32 2.47 0.15 -14.60
CA HIS A 32 2.83 0.34 -16.01
C HIS A 32 1.64 0.87 -16.83
N HIS A 33 0.44 0.31 -16.61
CA HIS A 33 -0.78 0.76 -17.27
C HIS A 33 -1.21 2.15 -16.79
N HIS A 34 -1.09 2.42 -15.49
CA HIS A 34 -1.39 3.71 -14.91
C HIS A 34 -0.53 4.81 -15.53
N ALA A 35 0.79 4.62 -15.60
CA ALA A 35 1.72 5.55 -16.22
C ALA A 35 1.51 5.71 -17.76
N ALA A 36 0.78 4.78 -18.39
CA ALA A 36 0.33 4.89 -19.78
C ALA A 36 -1.01 5.61 -19.94
N GLY A 37 -1.64 6.09 -18.84
CA GLY A 37 -2.97 6.69 -18.86
C GLY A 37 -4.12 5.68 -18.97
N GLY A 38 -3.86 4.38 -18.75
CA GLY A 38 -4.84 3.30 -18.88
C GLY A 38 -5.67 3.03 -17.62
N THR A 39 -5.68 3.96 -16.65
CA THR A 39 -6.45 3.82 -15.41
C THR A 39 -7.31 5.04 -15.13
N VAL A 40 -8.34 4.84 -14.31
CA VAL A 40 -9.24 5.91 -13.86
C VAL A 40 -9.26 5.88 -12.33
N LEU A 41 -8.95 7.01 -11.70
CA LEU A 41 -8.88 7.21 -10.26
C LEU A 41 -9.72 8.44 -9.86
N PRO A 42 -11.04 8.29 -9.65
CA PRO A 42 -11.87 9.36 -9.11
C PRO A 42 -11.47 9.74 -7.69
N ALA A 43 -11.85 10.96 -7.28
CA ALA A 43 -11.68 11.40 -5.89
C ALA A 43 -12.35 10.43 -4.90
N GLU A 44 -11.69 10.18 -3.78
CA GLU A 44 -12.20 9.27 -2.75
C GLU A 44 -13.36 9.90 -1.94
N GLY A 45 -14.36 9.07 -1.63
CA GLY A 45 -15.36 9.39 -0.62
C GLY A 45 -14.79 9.17 0.78
N TYR A 46 -14.81 10.19 1.64
CA TYR A 46 -14.22 10.14 2.97
C TYR A 46 -15.23 10.53 4.05
N LEU A 47 -15.51 9.61 4.97
CA LEU A 47 -16.38 9.82 6.11
C LEU A 47 -15.61 9.55 7.41
N ALA A 48 -15.60 10.51 8.33
CA ALA A 48 -14.96 10.35 9.64
C ALA A 48 -15.90 10.74 10.76
N TRP A 49 -15.78 10.02 11.89
CA TRP A 49 -16.54 10.30 13.12
C TRP A 49 -15.76 9.84 14.35
N ARG A 50 -16.28 10.15 15.52
CA ARG A 50 -15.82 9.54 16.76
C ARG A 50 -16.85 8.50 17.23
N ASN A 51 -16.35 7.30 17.59
CA ASN A 51 -17.22 6.24 18.11
C ASN A 51 -17.61 6.47 19.57
N GLY A 52 -18.39 5.55 20.16
CA GLY A 52 -18.90 5.67 21.52
C GLY A 52 -17.85 5.81 22.63
N VAL A 53 -16.58 5.44 22.38
CA VAL A 53 -15.44 5.65 23.29
C VAL A 53 -14.58 6.86 22.88
N GLY A 54 -15.08 7.72 21.98
CA GLY A 54 -14.37 8.91 21.52
C GLY A 54 -13.22 8.64 20.55
N ALA A 55 -13.00 7.39 20.13
CA ALA A 55 -11.91 7.03 19.23
C ALA A 55 -12.20 7.48 17.79
N TYR A 56 -11.15 7.96 17.10
CA TYR A 56 -11.23 8.32 15.69
C TYR A 56 -11.54 7.09 14.84
N THR A 57 -12.57 7.22 14.02
CA THR A 57 -13.09 6.19 13.13
C THR A 57 -13.34 6.79 11.76
N ARG A 58 -13.11 6.02 10.69
CA ARG A 58 -13.33 6.48 9.31
C ARG A 58 -13.78 5.36 8.40
N ALA A 59 -14.48 5.75 7.33
CA ALA A 59 -14.74 4.93 6.15
C ALA A 59 -14.22 5.67 4.91
N ILE A 60 -13.54 4.95 4.02
CA ILE A 60 -13.03 5.49 2.76
C ILE A 60 -13.56 4.63 1.63
N ALA A 61 -14.32 5.25 0.70
CA ALA A 61 -14.79 4.64 -0.52
C ALA A 61 -13.93 5.13 -1.69
N MET A 62 -13.21 4.21 -2.32
CA MET A 62 -12.24 4.51 -3.37
C MET A 62 -12.59 3.76 -4.64
N LEU A 63 -13.05 4.47 -5.66
CA LEU A 63 -13.30 3.91 -6.98
C LEU A 63 -11.98 3.76 -7.74
N GLY A 64 -11.91 2.77 -8.62
CA GLY A 64 -10.78 2.58 -9.51
C GLY A 64 -11.14 1.73 -10.72
N GLY A 65 -10.52 2.04 -11.83
CA GLY A 65 -10.68 1.29 -13.08
C GLY A 65 -9.37 1.15 -13.82
N SER A 66 -9.22 0.04 -14.53
CA SER A 66 -8.10 -0.22 -15.44
C SER A 66 -8.64 -0.74 -16.76
N ASP A 67 -8.22 -0.12 -17.85
CA ASP A 67 -8.61 -0.48 -19.21
C ASP A 67 -7.37 -0.96 -19.95
N THR A 68 -7.26 -2.25 -20.19
CA THR A 68 -6.08 -2.90 -20.76
C THR A 68 -6.48 -3.72 -22.00
N SER A 69 -5.50 -4.04 -22.84
CA SER A 69 -5.70 -4.97 -23.98
C SER A 69 -6.13 -6.38 -23.50
N SER A 70 -5.85 -6.73 -22.27
CA SER A 70 -6.26 -8.02 -21.66
C SER A 70 -7.62 -7.98 -20.99
N GLY A 71 -8.26 -6.80 -20.91
CA GLY A 71 -9.60 -6.64 -20.35
C GLY A 71 -9.77 -5.40 -19.51
N ARG A 72 -11.05 -5.09 -19.24
CA ARG A 72 -11.47 -3.97 -18.40
C ARG A 72 -11.79 -4.45 -16.98
N THR A 73 -11.34 -3.72 -15.99
CA THR A 73 -11.58 -4.02 -14.58
C THR A 73 -12.01 -2.75 -13.86
N TYR A 74 -13.20 -2.75 -13.32
CA TYR A 74 -13.75 -1.64 -12.55
C TYR A 74 -14.22 -2.11 -11.19
N GLY A 75 -14.11 -1.25 -10.19
CA GLY A 75 -14.55 -1.61 -8.86
C GLY A 75 -14.43 -0.45 -7.87
N MET A 76 -14.74 -0.78 -6.64
CA MET A 76 -14.65 0.13 -5.50
C MET A 76 -14.07 -0.63 -4.31
N LYS A 77 -13.04 -0.08 -3.68
CA LYS A 77 -12.64 -0.49 -2.34
C LYS A 77 -13.38 0.35 -1.31
N LEU A 78 -14.02 -0.30 -0.34
CA LEU A 78 -14.47 0.31 0.89
C LEU A 78 -13.58 -0.20 2.01
N ILE A 79 -12.80 0.69 2.63
CA ILE A 79 -11.91 0.36 3.74
C ILE A 79 -12.23 1.24 4.96
N ASN A 80 -12.59 0.59 6.06
CA ASN A 80 -12.98 1.24 7.30
C ASN A 80 -11.90 1.02 8.36
N ALA A 81 -11.74 1.97 9.27
CA ALA A 81 -10.74 1.85 10.33
C ALA A 81 -11.18 2.56 11.61
N SER A 82 -10.85 1.97 12.75
CA SER A 82 -10.94 2.63 14.06
C SER A 82 -9.64 2.41 14.83
N VAL A 83 -9.15 3.47 15.48
CA VAL A 83 -7.93 3.36 16.30
C VAL A 83 -8.16 2.56 17.58
N SER A 84 -9.43 2.34 18.01
CA SER A 84 -9.78 1.52 19.16
C SER A 84 -9.92 0.02 18.87
N ASN A 85 -10.00 -0.40 17.58
CA ASN A 85 -10.19 -1.80 17.20
C ASN A 85 -9.14 -2.77 17.77
N PRO A 86 -7.82 -2.45 17.78
CA PRO A 86 -6.83 -3.36 18.36
C PRO A 86 -7.06 -3.66 19.85
N GLY A 87 -7.61 -2.71 20.60
CA GLY A 87 -7.99 -2.94 22.00
C GLY A 87 -9.16 -3.90 22.19
N LEU A 88 -9.92 -4.17 21.12
CA LEU A 88 -11.01 -5.16 21.08
C LEU A 88 -10.56 -6.50 20.49
N GLY A 89 -9.27 -6.68 20.21
CA GLY A 89 -8.72 -7.90 19.60
C GLY A 89 -9.02 -8.05 18.11
N ILE A 90 -9.48 -6.99 17.44
CA ILE A 90 -9.74 -6.98 15.99
C ILE A 90 -8.79 -6.04 15.25
N GLU A 91 -8.58 -6.29 13.96
CA GLU A 91 -7.70 -5.46 13.14
C GLU A 91 -8.20 -4.01 13.09
N ARG A 92 -7.25 -3.06 13.07
CA ARG A 92 -7.57 -1.63 12.98
C ARG A 92 -8.42 -1.29 11.78
N ALA A 93 -8.12 -1.89 10.63
CA ALA A 93 -8.81 -1.63 9.37
C ALA A 93 -9.34 -2.94 8.75
N GLY A 94 -10.49 -2.85 8.10
CA GLY A 94 -11.12 -3.93 7.37
C GLY A 94 -12.17 -3.38 6.40
N GLY A 95 -12.68 -4.21 5.52
CA GLY A 95 -13.68 -3.82 4.55
C GLY A 95 -13.76 -4.79 3.39
N PHE A 96 -14.21 -4.31 2.25
CA PHE A 96 -14.35 -5.14 1.06
C PHE A 96 -14.09 -4.35 -0.22
N THR A 97 -13.69 -5.08 -1.28
CA THR A 97 -13.63 -4.58 -2.65
C THR A 97 -14.80 -5.14 -3.43
N VAL A 98 -15.59 -4.29 -4.04
CA VAL A 98 -16.66 -4.66 -4.96
C VAL A 98 -16.12 -4.57 -6.38
N LEU A 99 -16.27 -5.63 -7.18
CA LEU A 99 -15.95 -5.65 -8.60
C LEU A 99 -17.22 -5.45 -9.42
N PHE A 100 -17.11 -4.70 -10.51
CA PHE A 100 -18.21 -4.41 -11.41
C PHE A 100 -18.04 -5.13 -12.74
N ASP A 101 -19.16 -5.53 -13.31
CA ASP A 101 -19.23 -5.95 -14.71
C ASP A 101 -19.06 -4.74 -15.62
N PRO A 102 -18.09 -4.74 -16.57
CA PRO A 102 -17.81 -3.57 -17.40
C PRO A 102 -18.95 -3.17 -18.35
N GLU A 103 -19.86 -4.09 -18.70
CA GLU A 103 -20.94 -3.87 -19.67
C GLU A 103 -22.23 -3.43 -18.98
N THR A 104 -22.54 -4.02 -17.83
CA THR A 104 -23.83 -3.80 -17.15
C THR A 104 -23.70 -2.95 -15.89
N ALA A 105 -22.48 -2.63 -15.45
CA ALA A 105 -22.15 -1.95 -14.19
C ALA A 105 -22.63 -2.71 -12.92
N ARG A 106 -23.12 -3.94 -13.05
CA ARG A 106 -23.61 -4.73 -11.91
C ARG A 106 -22.43 -5.24 -11.06
N PRO A 107 -22.60 -5.30 -9.72
CA PRO A 107 -21.62 -5.98 -8.88
C PRO A 107 -21.48 -7.45 -9.25
N THR A 108 -20.26 -7.94 -9.36
CA THR A 108 -19.96 -9.34 -9.74
C THR A 108 -19.23 -10.11 -8.64
N ALA A 109 -18.51 -9.40 -7.76
CA ALA A 109 -17.86 -10.00 -6.61
C ALA A 109 -17.74 -9.00 -5.46
N LEU A 110 -17.76 -9.54 -4.25
CA LEU A 110 -17.45 -8.86 -2.99
C LEU A 110 -16.28 -9.59 -2.36
N VAL A 111 -15.10 -8.96 -2.31
CA VAL A 111 -13.85 -9.58 -1.90
C VAL A 111 -13.35 -8.93 -0.60
N GLU A 112 -12.89 -9.71 0.36
CA GLU A 112 -12.30 -9.17 1.59
C GLU A 112 -11.13 -8.25 1.25
N ALA A 113 -11.15 -7.01 1.77
CA ALA A 113 -10.21 -5.96 1.36
C ALA A 113 -9.05 -5.73 2.32
N GLY A 114 -9.15 -6.14 3.58
CA GLY A 114 -8.10 -5.89 4.58
C GLY A 114 -6.79 -6.58 4.19
N PHE A 115 -6.87 -7.85 3.80
CA PHE A 115 -5.71 -8.61 3.33
C PHE A 115 -5.19 -8.09 1.98
N ILE A 116 -6.09 -7.89 1.00
CA ILE A 116 -5.70 -7.34 -0.32
C ILE A 116 -4.98 -6.00 -0.15
N SER A 117 -5.51 -5.09 0.66
CA SER A 117 -4.93 -3.77 0.87
C SER A 117 -3.56 -3.83 1.53
N ALA A 118 -3.33 -4.78 2.45
CA ALA A 118 -2.02 -5.00 3.04
C ALA A 118 -1.03 -5.61 2.01
N GLU A 119 -1.48 -6.60 1.26
CA GLU A 119 -0.66 -7.32 0.29
C GLU A 119 -0.22 -6.43 -0.88
N ARG A 120 -1.15 -5.67 -1.49
CA ARG A 120 -0.81 -4.74 -2.59
C ARG A 120 0.13 -3.62 -2.14
N THR A 121 0.01 -3.19 -0.88
CA THR A 121 0.89 -2.17 -0.30
C THR A 121 2.30 -2.72 -0.10
N ALA A 122 2.41 -3.91 0.46
CA ALA A 122 3.70 -4.60 0.59
C ALA A 122 4.30 -4.93 -0.79
N ALA A 123 3.48 -5.36 -1.77
CA ALA A 123 3.92 -5.64 -3.14
C ALA A 123 4.51 -4.39 -3.82
N TYR A 124 3.89 -3.23 -3.64
CA TYR A 124 4.45 -1.96 -4.10
C TYR A 124 5.83 -1.70 -3.48
N THR A 125 5.94 -1.87 -2.16
CA THR A 125 7.23 -1.73 -1.46
C THR A 125 8.29 -2.71 -1.99
N MET A 126 7.94 -3.97 -2.23
CA MET A 126 8.90 -4.95 -2.78
C MET A 126 9.35 -4.56 -4.18
N SER A 127 8.44 -4.07 -5.03
CA SER A 127 8.78 -3.57 -6.35
C SER A 127 9.74 -2.38 -6.30
N THR A 128 9.41 -1.35 -5.52
CA THR A 128 10.26 -0.16 -5.39
C THR A 128 11.60 -0.49 -4.73
N LEU A 129 11.64 -1.35 -3.73
CA LEU A 129 12.87 -1.81 -3.09
C LEU A 129 13.80 -2.56 -4.07
N ARG A 130 13.23 -3.39 -4.94
CA ARG A 130 14.00 -4.11 -5.98
C ARG A 130 14.65 -3.17 -6.98
N VAL A 131 13.98 -2.10 -7.35
CA VAL A 131 14.42 -1.17 -8.43
C VAL A 131 15.24 -0.01 -7.84
N LEU A 132 14.79 0.57 -6.72
CA LEU A 132 15.31 1.81 -6.14
C LEU A 132 16.14 1.58 -4.86
N GLY A 133 16.13 0.38 -4.29
CA GLY A 133 16.84 0.05 -3.06
C GLY A 133 18.34 -0.14 -3.25
N PRO A 134 19.11 -0.32 -2.16
CA PRO A 134 20.53 -0.64 -2.22
C PRO A 134 20.82 -1.86 -3.10
N ALA A 135 22.00 -1.92 -3.70
CA ALA A 135 22.40 -3.03 -4.59
C ALA A 135 22.46 -4.40 -3.85
N GLY A 136 22.70 -4.39 -2.55
CA GLY A 136 22.69 -5.58 -1.70
C GLY A 136 22.40 -5.20 -0.27
N PHE A 137 21.56 -5.98 0.40
CA PHE A 137 21.23 -5.83 1.82
C PHE A 137 20.74 -7.16 2.38
N ASP A 138 20.95 -7.38 3.66
CA ASP A 138 20.53 -8.56 4.40
C ASP A 138 19.77 -8.21 5.69
N GLU A 139 19.61 -6.91 5.94
CA GLU A 139 18.92 -6.34 7.09
C GLU A 139 17.85 -5.31 6.66
N VAL A 140 16.73 -5.29 7.37
CA VAL A 140 15.60 -4.36 7.11
C VAL A 140 15.09 -3.80 8.43
N SER A 141 14.87 -2.50 8.51
CA SER A 141 14.23 -1.81 9.63
C SER A 141 12.76 -1.57 9.35
N ILE A 142 11.88 -1.93 10.29
CA ILE A 142 10.44 -1.75 10.21
C ILE A 142 9.96 -0.97 11.43
N VAL A 143 9.35 0.18 11.20
CA VAL A 143 8.73 0.99 12.25
C VAL A 143 7.21 0.85 12.17
N GLY A 144 6.61 0.29 13.23
CA GLY A 144 5.20 -0.09 13.30
C GLY A 144 4.97 -1.58 13.02
N CYS A 145 4.55 -2.33 14.04
CA CYS A 145 4.44 -3.81 14.05
C CYS A 145 2.99 -4.29 13.85
N GLY A 146 2.24 -3.65 12.94
CA GLY A 146 0.84 -3.97 12.64
C GLY A 146 0.65 -5.00 11.52
N THR A 147 -0.58 -5.03 10.98
CA THR A 147 -0.98 -5.91 9.84
C THR A 147 -0.11 -5.67 8.60
N LEU A 148 0.20 -4.41 8.28
CA LEU A 148 1.08 -4.08 7.14
C LEU A 148 2.49 -4.65 7.33
N ALA A 149 3.05 -4.62 8.54
CA ALA A 149 4.37 -5.18 8.81
C ALA A 149 4.40 -6.70 8.53
N ARG A 150 3.36 -7.43 8.92
CA ARG A 150 3.24 -8.87 8.62
C ARG A 150 3.19 -9.14 7.11
N ALA A 151 2.48 -8.33 6.34
CA ALA A 151 2.45 -8.43 4.88
C ALA A 151 3.84 -8.15 4.27
N HIS A 152 4.54 -7.11 4.75
CA HIS A 152 5.88 -6.78 4.29
C HIS A 152 6.88 -7.91 4.58
N VAL A 153 6.89 -8.48 5.79
CA VAL A 153 7.78 -9.60 6.13
C VAL A 153 7.47 -10.83 5.26
N ARG A 154 6.20 -11.15 5.02
CA ARG A 154 5.79 -12.26 4.15
C ARG A 154 6.34 -12.10 2.73
N LEU A 155 6.24 -10.90 2.16
CA LEU A 155 6.77 -10.62 0.82
C LEU A 155 8.30 -10.45 0.79
N LEU A 156 8.92 -9.89 1.84
CA LEU A 156 10.39 -9.91 2.00
C LEU A 156 10.93 -11.34 1.94
N HIS A 157 10.31 -12.25 2.68
CA HIS A 157 10.67 -13.67 2.65
C HIS A 157 10.56 -14.27 1.24
N ARG A 158 9.51 -13.91 0.50
CA ARG A 158 9.26 -14.44 -0.84
C ARG A 158 10.22 -13.90 -1.90
N TYR A 159 10.59 -12.60 -1.82
CA TYR A 159 11.29 -11.91 -2.91
C TYR A 159 12.76 -11.55 -2.59
N PHE A 160 13.15 -11.52 -1.31
CA PHE A 160 14.47 -11.09 -0.87
C PHE A 160 15.12 -12.16 0.03
N GLY A 161 15.46 -13.29 -0.60
CA GLY A 161 16.04 -14.43 0.11
C GLY A 161 17.41 -14.19 0.78
N ALA A 162 18.05 -13.03 0.57
CA ALA A 162 19.27 -12.65 1.26
C ALA A 162 19.01 -12.04 2.64
N VAL A 163 17.81 -11.51 2.91
CA VAL A 163 17.47 -10.92 4.20
C VAL A 163 17.49 -11.98 5.30
N ARG A 164 18.16 -11.64 6.41
CA ARG A 164 18.28 -12.51 7.60
C ARG A 164 17.89 -11.80 8.89
N ARG A 165 17.96 -10.47 8.93
CA ARG A 165 17.74 -9.70 10.14
C ARG A 165 16.67 -8.64 9.91
N ILE A 166 15.75 -8.55 10.86
CA ILE A 166 14.67 -7.56 10.85
C ILE A 166 14.74 -6.77 12.14
N HIS A 167 15.03 -5.48 12.04
CA HIS A 167 15.01 -4.54 13.14
C HIS A 167 13.63 -3.95 13.27
N VAL A 168 13.03 -3.96 14.47
CA VAL A 168 11.67 -3.49 14.66
C VAL A 168 11.57 -2.51 15.83
N HIS A 169 10.68 -1.53 15.65
CA HIS A 169 10.23 -0.67 16.73
C HIS A 169 8.72 -0.44 16.62
N ASP A 170 8.03 -0.48 17.75
CA ASP A 170 6.63 -0.03 17.89
C ASP A 170 6.49 0.73 19.22
N ILE A 171 5.68 1.77 19.24
CA ILE A 171 5.40 2.53 20.45
C ILE A 171 4.78 1.64 21.58
N ASP A 172 4.14 0.54 21.20
CA ASP A 172 3.67 -0.50 22.09
C ASP A 172 4.69 -1.66 22.12
N PRO A 173 5.52 -1.80 23.19
CA PRO A 173 6.52 -2.85 23.27
C PRO A 173 5.95 -4.28 23.22
N GLU A 174 4.73 -4.48 23.73
CA GLU A 174 4.07 -5.78 23.68
C GLU A 174 3.69 -6.16 22.24
N ARG A 175 3.29 -5.17 21.42
CA ARG A 175 3.05 -5.38 20.00
C ARG A 175 4.32 -5.76 19.26
N ALA A 176 5.45 -5.10 19.56
CA ALA A 176 6.75 -5.46 18.98
C ALA A 176 7.16 -6.89 19.37
N ARG A 177 6.98 -7.31 20.66
CA ARG A 177 7.29 -8.68 21.10
C ARG A 177 6.41 -9.73 20.42
N ARG A 178 5.09 -9.51 20.35
CA ARG A 178 4.17 -10.41 19.63
C ARG A 178 4.53 -10.54 18.17
N PHE A 179 4.82 -9.41 17.52
CA PHE A 179 5.27 -9.40 16.11
C PHE A 179 6.56 -10.20 15.92
N ALA A 180 7.58 -9.99 16.76
CA ALA A 180 8.84 -10.74 16.69
C ALA A 180 8.63 -12.25 16.87
N SER A 181 7.80 -12.65 17.84
CA SER A 181 7.44 -14.05 18.07
C SER A 181 6.70 -14.67 16.87
N ASP A 182 5.73 -13.94 16.29
CA ASP A 182 4.98 -14.39 15.11
C ASP A 182 5.93 -14.57 13.90
N VAL A 183 6.84 -13.63 13.68
CA VAL A 183 7.80 -13.68 12.57
C VAL A 183 8.77 -14.84 12.73
N THR A 184 9.41 -14.99 13.88
CA THR A 184 10.38 -16.08 14.11
C THR A 184 9.71 -17.45 14.15
N GLY A 185 8.47 -17.54 14.61
CA GLY A 185 7.69 -18.77 14.58
C GLY A 185 7.31 -19.22 13.16
N ARG A 186 7.06 -18.27 12.24
CA ARG A 186 6.68 -18.55 10.85
C ARG A 186 7.90 -18.67 9.91
N PHE A 187 8.94 -17.91 10.17
CA PHE A 187 10.16 -17.80 9.37
C PHE A 187 11.39 -17.92 10.28
N PRO A 188 11.76 -19.15 10.69
CA PRO A 188 12.82 -19.37 11.68
C PRO A 188 14.23 -18.95 11.22
N GLU A 189 14.42 -18.69 9.92
CA GLU A 189 15.65 -18.12 9.36
C GLU A 189 15.86 -16.64 9.68
N TYR A 190 14.82 -15.92 10.14
CA TYR A 190 14.95 -14.52 10.52
C TYR A 190 15.36 -14.35 11.98
N THR A 191 16.33 -13.47 12.22
CA THR A 191 16.55 -12.84 13.52
C THR A 191 15.75 -11.55 13.58
N VAL A 192 14.96 -11.35 14.65
CA VAL A 192 14.19 -10.13 14.86
C VAL A 192 14.72 -9.41 16.10
N ASP A 193 15.28 -8.21 15.89
CA ASP A 193 15.82 -7.35 16.95
C ASP A 193 14.79 -6.26 17.29
N ILE A 194 14.35 -6.23 18.53
CA ILE A 194 13.41 -5.22 19.04
C ILE A 194 14.20 -4.04 19.58
N HIS A 195 14.02 -2.87 18.99
CA HIS A 195 14.69 -1.63 19.41
C HIS A 195 13.84 -0.86 20.43
N PRO A 196 14.46 -0.32 21.49
CA PRO A 196 13.75 0.42 22.53
C PRO A 196 13.22 1.78 22.05
N ASP A 197 13.83 2.36 21.02
CA ASP A 197 13.48 3.64 20.46
C ASP A 197 13.56 3.62 18.93
N VAL A 198 12.90 4.58 18.30
CA VAL A 198 12.81 4.69 16.85
C VAL A 198 14.15 5.00 16.19
N HIS A 199 14.99 5.82 16.83
CA HIS A 199 16.28 6.23 16.26
C HIS A 199 17.22 5.03 16.10
N SER A 200 17.35 4.19 17.13
CA SER A 200 18.15 2.96 17.08
C SER A 200 17.63 1.97 16.03
N CYS A 201 16.30 1.88 15.84
CA CYS A 201 15.72 1.05 14.79
C CYS A 201 16.01 1.59 13.38
N VAL A 202 15.78 2.89 13.16
CA VAL A 202 15.97 3.54 11.85
C VAL A 202 17.43 3.49 11.40
N SER A 203 18.36 3.70 12.32
CA SER A 203 19.79 3.66 12.03
C SER A 203 20.41 2.26 11.92
N ALA A 204 19.62 1.20 12.14
CA ALA A 204 20.15 -0.17 12.15
C ALA A 204 20.41 -0.73 10.74
N SER A 205 19.64 -0.35 9.71
CA SER A 205 19.80 -0.88 8.35
C SER A 205 19.74 0.20 7.27
N GLN A 206 20.08 -0.17 6.03
CA GLN A 206 19.95 0.68 4.84
C GLN A 206 18.59 0.52 4.14
N VAL A 207 17.68 -0.28 4.68
CA VAL A 207 16.29 -0.41 4.17
C VAL A 207 15.36 -0.11 5.32
N LEU A 208 14.63 0.99 5.21
CA LEU A 208 13.64 1.43 6.19
C LEU A 208 12.23 1.34 5.62
N VAL A 209 11.31 0.72 6.36
CA VAL A 209 9.89 0.69 6.04
C VAL A 209 9.09 1.28 7.20
N THR A 210 8.32 2.35 6.96
CA THR A 210 7.50 2.99 7.99
C THR A 210 6.03 2.64 7.80
N LEU A 211 5.41 2.09 8.85
CA LEU A 211 4.06 1.47 8.81
C LEU A 211 3.19 1.90 10.00
N THR A 212 3.44 3.10 10.54
CA THR A 212 2.71 3.60 11.71
C THR A 212 1.38 4.27 11.34
N VAL A 213 0.73 4.83 12.32
CA VAL A 213 -0.46 5.68 12.17
C VAL A 213 -0.24 7.06 12.80
N SER A 214 1.02 7.46 12.95
CA SER A 214 1.36 8.79 13.43
C SER A 214 0.78 9.85 12.50
N ASP A 215 0.35 10.97 13.06
CA ASP A 215 0.00 12.20 12.36
C ASP A 215 1.02 13.32 12.62
N THR A 216 2.12 12.96 13.31
CA THR A 216 3.19 13.88 13.68
C THR A 216 4.52 13.29 13.26
N PRO A 217 5.33 14.00 12.44
CA PRO A 217 6.60 13.51 11.94
C PRO A 217 7.67 13.47 13.03
N TYR A 218 8.44 12.38 13.08
CA TYR A 218 9.44 12.15 14.13
C TYR A 218 10.77 11.60 13.62
N ILE A 219 10.84 11.07 12.37
CA ILE A 219 12.09 10.55 11.80
C ILE A 219 12.85 11.70 11.13
N GLU A 220 14.03 11.98 11.64
CA GLU A 220 14.93 13.04 11.15
C GLU A 220 15.89 12.50 10.08
N ALA A 221 16.31 13.36 9.15
CA ALA A 221 17.28 13.00 8.12
C ALA A 221 18.62 12.52 8.70
N GLY A 222 19.02 13.08 9.87
CA GLY A 222 20.24 12.68 10.58
C GLY A 222 20.20 11.28 11.18
N SER A 223 19.01 10.65 11.28
CA SER A 223 18.85 9.28 11.75
C SER A 223 19.04 8.24 10.62
N LEU A 224 18.98 8.67 9.36
CA LEU A 224 19.14 7.78 8.20
C LEU A 224 20.64 7.55 7.91
N ARG A 225 21.03 6.32 7.70
CA ARG A 225 22.39 5.97 7.27
C ARG A 225 22.63 6.40 5.82
N PRO A 226 23.86 6.71 5.42
CA PRO A 226 24.20 6.81 4.01
C PRO A 226 23.81 5.53 3.25
N GLY A 227 23.30 5.69 2.04
CA GLY A 227 22.85 4.56 1.22
C GLY A 227 21.47 4.01 1.62
N THR A 228 20.63 4.75 2.39
CA THR A 228 19.32 4.25 2.84
C THR A 228 18.23 4.43 1.78
N PHE A 229 17.48 3.36 1.55
CA PHE A 229 16.16 3.40 0.89
C PHE A 229 15.06 3.45 1.95
N VAL A 230 14.13 4.40 1.81
CA VAL A 230 12.99 4.59 2.71
C VAL A 230 11.68 4.29 1.96
N ALA A 231 10.99 3.23 2.35
CA ALA A 231 9.59 3.01 1.97
C ALA A 231 8.68 3.71 3.00
N HIS A 232 8.28 4.95 2.69
CA HIS A 232 7.44 5.79 3.54
C HIS A 232 5.96 5.52 3.31
N VAL A 233 5.48 4.37 3.79
CA VAL A 233 4.10 3.89 3.56
C VAL A 233 3.09 4.57 4.48
N SER A 234 3.49 4.97 5.66
CA SER A 234 2.65 5.65 6.66
C SER A 234 2.33 7.12 6.33
N LEU A 235 3.13 7.75 5.47
CA LEU A 235 2.93 9.09 4.88
C LEU A 235 3.20 10.29 5.80
N ASP A 236 3.33 10.13 7.12
CA ASP A 236 3.49 11.24 8.06
C ASP A 236 4.60 11.01 9.11
N ASP A 237 5.44 9.99 8.96
CA ASP A 237 6.52 9.66 9.90
C ASP A 237 7.79 10.47 9.68
N LEU A 238 8.08 10.85 8.42
CA LEU A 238 9.31 11.55 8.05
C LEU A 238 9.18 13.06 8.28
N ARG A 239 10.19 13.68 8.90
CA ARG A 239 10.23 15.14 9.00
C ARG A 239 10.44 15.80 7.63
N PRO A 240 9.98 17.06 7.43
CA PRO A 240 10.10 17.78 6.17
C PRO A 240 11.50 17.78 5.56
N GLU A 241 12.54 17.94 6.38
CA GLU A 241 13.93 17.98 5.90
C GLU A 241 14.40 16.66 5.27
N VAL A 242 13.71 15.53 5.51
CA VAL A 242 14.01 14.27 4.84
C VAL A 242 13.69 14.41 3.35
N PHE A 243 12.55 14.96 2.98
CA PHE A 243 12.18 15.18 1.58
C PHE A 243 13.06 16.23 0.90
N GLU A 244 13.48 17.27 1.64
CA GLU A 244 14.33 18.35 1.15
C GLU A 244 15.78 17.89 0.88
N ARG A 245 16.23 16.83 1.57
CA ARG A 245 17.60 16.32 1.51
C ARG A 245 17.70 14.99 0.77
N ALA A 246 16.56 14.38 0.40
CA ALA A 246 16.54 13.13 -0.34
C ALA A 246 17.25 13.28 -1.69
N GLN A 247 18.01 12.28 -2.06
CA GLN A 247 18.66 12.15 -3.36
C GLN A 247 17.64 12.00 -4.49
N ALA A 248 16.56 11.25 -4.19
CA ALA A 248 15.39 11.12 -5.05
C ALA A 248 14.14 10.84 -4.20
N VAL A 249 12.99 11.32 -4.67
CA VAL A 249 11.67 11.06 -4.11
C VAL A 249 10.75 10.53 -5.20
N TYR A 250 10.26 9.32 -5.05
CA TYR A 250 9.31 8.69 -5.97
C TYR A 250 7.95 8.51 -5.31
N VAL A 251 6.90 8.74 -6.07
CA VAL A 251 5.50 8.56 -5.66
C VAL A 251 4.81 7.54 -6.57
N ASP A 252 3.65 7.06 -6.20
CA ASP A 252 2.83 6.21 -7.05
C ASP A 252 2.04 7.02 -8.09
N ASP A 253 1.48 8.17 -7.67
CA ASP A 253 0.74 9.10 -8.51
C ASP A 253 0.95 10.54 -8.05
N LEU A 254 1.34 11.44 -8.96
CA LEU A 254 1.61 12.85 -8.67
C LEU A 254 0.33 13.61 -8.31
N GLY A 255 -0.77 13.32 -8.99
CA GLY A 255 -2.07 13.97 -8.76
C GLY A 255 -2.58 13.69 -7.36
N LEU A 256 -2.58 12.41 -6.95
CA LEU A 256 -3.03 12.01 -5.60
C LEU A 256 -2.22 12.67 -4.49
N VAL A 257 -0.91 12.84 -4.68
CA VAL A 257 -0.05 13.51 -3.68
C VAL A 257 -0.34 15.01 -3.65
N CYS A 258 -0.45 15.67 -4.80
CA CYS A 258 -0.75 17.09 -4.89
C CYS A 258 -2.14 17.44 -4.32
N ASP A 259 -3.14 16.60 -4.60
CA ASP A 259 -4.52 16.81 -4.16
C ASP A 259 -4.75 16.51 -2.67
N ASN A 260 -3.72 15.99 -1.96
CA ASN A 260 -3.84 15.67 -0.55
C ASN A 260 -2.89 16.49 0.37
N PRO A 261 -3.21 17.77 0.62
CA PRO A 261 -2.38 18.63 1.44
C PRO A 261 -2.38 18.29 2.94
N ARG A 262 -3.16 17.31 3.36
CA ARG A 262 -3.18 16.80 4.75
C ARG A 262 -1.95 15.96 5.08
N ARG A 263 -1.28 15.40 4.07
CA ARG A 263 -0.06 14.60 4.22
C ARG A 263 1.17 15.48 4.07
N ILE A 264 2.25 15.11 4.74
CA ILE A 264 3.46 15.93 4.80
C ILE A 264 3.97 16.30 3.41
N LEU A 265 4.11 15.34 2.51
CA LEU A 265 4.63 15.64 1.16
C LEU A 265 3.70 16.59 0.39
N GLY A 266 2.38 16.36 0.44
CA GLY A 266 1.40 17.26 -0.17
C GLY A 266 1.40 18.66 0.45
N ALA A 267 1.60 18.77 1.77
CA ALA A 267 1.76 20.06 2.44
C ALA A 267 3.03 20.79 1.98
N LEU A 268 4.17 20.08 1.85
CA LEU A 268 5.43 20.65 1.37
C LEU A 268 5.34 21.14 -0.09
N ILE A 269 4.57 20.45 -0.93
CA ILE A 269 4.30 20.88 -2.31
C ILE A 269 3.48 22.18 -2.29
N ARG A 270 2.37 22.21 -1.56
CA ARG A 270 1.50 23.39 -1.45
C ARG A 270 2.27 24.60 -0.91
N ASP A 271 3.17 24.39 0.06
CA ASP A 271 3.96 25.46 0.68
C ASP A 271 5.19 25.86 -0.16
N GLY A 272 5.36 25.30 -1.37
CA GLY A 272 6.46 25.60 -2.30
C GLY A 272 7.85 25.12 -1.83
N ARG A 273 7.91 24.20 -0.86
CA ARG A 273 9.16 23.64 -0.30
C ARG A 273 9.68 22.46 -1.10
N VAL A 274 8.78 21.75 -1.77
CA VAL A 274 9.10 20.63 -2.67
C VAL A 274 8.43 20.89 -4.01
N ALA A 275 9.19 20.87 -5.09
CA ALA A 275 8.69 21.08 -6.44
C ALA A 275 8.11 19.78 -7.05
N VAL A 276 7.16 19.94 -7.96
CA VAL A 276 6.59 18.86 -8.76
C VAL A 276 7.18 18.93 -10.18
N PRO A 277 7.56 17.80 -10.80
CA PRO A 277 8.05 17.79 -12.17
C PRO A 277 7.08 18.46 -13.15
N GLY A 278 7.59 19.31 -14.05
CA GLY A 278 6.80 19.95 -15.10
C GLY A 278 6.06 21.23 -14.66
N THR A 279 6.17 21.67 -13.39
CA THR A 279 5.65 22.96 -12.96
C THR A 279 6.73 24.05 -13.07
N SER A 280 6.37 25.21 -13.66
CA SER A 280 7.32 26.31 -13.98
C SER A 280 7.86 27.09 -12.78
N ASP A 281 7.31 26.88 -11.58
CA ASP A 281 7.55 27.71 -10.40
C ASP A 281 8.36 26.99 -9.29
N ALA A 282 9.37 26.18 -9.68
CA ALA A 282 10.26 25.57 -8.70
C ALA A 282 11.21 26.60 -8.09
N PRO A 283 11.09 27.01 -6.82
CA PRO A 283 12.11 27.82 -6.16
C PRO A 283 13.35 26.94 -5.93
N GLY A 284 14.37 27.19 -6.73
CA GLY A 284 15.73 26.69 -6.54
C GLY A 284 15.95 25.23 -6.97
N SER A 285 16.52 25.10 -8.15
CA SER A 285 17.01 23.85 -8.76
C SER A 285 18.23 23.27 -8.03
N GLY A 286 18.10 22.98 -6.72
CA GLY A 286 19.09 22.20 -5.99
C GLY A 286 18.66 20.73 -5.92
N PRO A 287 19.61 19.77 -5.89
CA PRO A 287 19.26 18.38 -5.61
C PRO A 287 18.54 18.30 -4.27
N GLY A 288 17.44 17.51 -4.18
CA GLY A 288 16.72 17.25 -2.96
C GLY A 288 15.47 18.12 -2.69
N ARG A 289 15.04 19.01 -3.59
CA ARG A 289 13.84 19.84 -3.41
C ARG A 289 12.73 19.58 -4.44
N ALA A 290 12.77 18.49 -5.14
CA ALA A 290 11.75 18.13 -6.11
C ALA A 290 11.39 16.63 -5.99
N ILE A 291 10.11 16.32 -6.23
CA ILE A 291 9.73 14.94 -6.53
C ILE A 291 10.43 14.53 -7.82
N THR A 292 11.09 13.37 -7.81
CA THR A 292 11.78 12.84 -8.99
C THR A 292 10.77 12.40 -10.05
N GLY A 293 9.66 11.79 -9.64
CA GLY A 293 8.55 11.44 -10.51
C GLY A 293 7.71 10.28 -9.99
N ALA A 294 6.80 9.81 -10.84
CA ALA A 294 6.00 8.64 -10.56
C ALA A 294 6.81 7.35 -10.80
N TYR A 295 6.69 6.37 -9.90
CA TYR A 295 7.40 5.10 -10.02
C TYR A 295 6.97 4.30 -11.26
N GLY A 296 5.72 4.44 -11.71
CA GLY A 296 5.25 3.84 -12.95
C GLY A 296 6.06 4.27 -14.18
N ASP A 297 6.56 5.51 -14.20
CA ASP A 297 7.43 6.02 -15.29
C ASP A 297 8.83 5.39 -15.23
N VAL A 298 9.33 5.08 -14.04
CA VAL A 298 10.59 4.31 -13.88
C VAL A 298 10.42 2.91 -14.46
N LEU A 299 9.31 2.22 -14.14
CA LEU A 299 9.03 0.88 -14.68
C LEU A 299 8.92 0.85 -16.20
N ARG A 300 8.48 1.95 -16.82
CA ARG A 300 8.40 2.11 -18.28
C ARG A 300 9.72 2.56 -18.92
N GLY A 301 10.73 2.86 -18.14
CA GLY A 301 12.00 3.42 -18.64
C GLY A 301 11.91 4.90 -19.05
N ALA A 302 10.83 5.61 -18.72
CA ALA A 302 10.66 7.03 -18.99
C ALA A 302 11.41 7.93 -17.98
N LEU A 303 11.66 7.40 -16.78
CA LEU A 303 12.47 8.03 -15.74
C LEU A 303 13.61 7.11 -15.30
N PRO A 304 14.77 7.65 -14.91
CA PRO A 304 15.85 6.84 -14.35
C PRO A 304 15.49 6.30 -12.96
N ALA A 305 15.93 5.08 -12.68
CA ALA A 305 15.94 4.53 -11.35
C ALA A 305 17.18 5.04 -10.60
N VAL A 306 16.98 5.89 -9.60
CA VAL A 306 18.05 6.36 -8.70
C VAL A 306 18.11 5.42 -7.51
N ARG A 307 19.28 4.81 -7.27
CA ARG A 307 19.57 4.04 -6.06
C ARG A 307 20.32 4.90 -5.05
N PRO A 308 20.16 4.68 -3.74
CA PRO A 308 20.91 5.45 -2.76
C PRO A 308 22.40 5.11 -2.81
N ASP A 309 23.23 6.15 -2.74
CA ASP A 309 24.70 6.08 -2.60
C ASP A 309 25.14 6.67 -1.25
N ASP A 310 25.66 7.91 -1.24
CA ASP A 310 26.01 8.63 0.00
C ASP A 310 24.79 9.33 0.67
N GLY A 311 23.65 9.38 -0.03
CA GLY A 311 22.41 9.97 0.43
C GLY A 311 21.37 8.92 0.78
N PHE A 312 20.10 9.27 0.56
CA PHE A 312 18.97 8.36 0.73
C PHE A 312 17.88 8.62 -0.32
N VAL A 313 17.15 7.58 -0.67
CA VAL A 313 16.05 7.61 -1.63
C VAL A 313 14.73 7.31 -0.90
N VAL A 314 13.70 8.10 -1.19
CA VAL A 314 12.37 7.94 -0.59
C VAL A 314 11.37 7.45 -1.63
N SER A 315 10.69 6.35 -1.33
CA SER A 315 9.46 5.90 -2.00
C SER A 315 8.29 6.27 -1.11
N ASN A 316 7.38 7.14 -1.61
CA ASN A 316 6.26 7.67 -0.83
C ASN A 316 4.93 7.39 -1.55
N PRO A 317 4.41 6.13 -1.52
CA PRO A 317 3.14 5.80 -2.15
C PRO A 317 1.97 6.39 -1.37
N PHE A 318 1.05 7.05 -2.04
CA PHE A 318 -0.24 7.45 -1.45
C PHE A 318 -1.19 6.24 -1.34
N GLY A 319 -1.18 5.37 -2.34
CA GLY A 319 -2.00 4.17 -2.44
C GLY A 319 -3.20 4.34 -3.36
N MET A 320 -3.15 3.69 -4.51
CA MET A 320 -4.19 3.74 -5.54
C MET A 320 -5.20 2.61 -5.38
N ALA A 321 -6.50 2.93 -5.40
CA ALA A 321 -7.58 1.94 -5.34
C ALA A 321 -7.55 0.95 -6.51
N VAL A 322 -7.07 1.37 -7.66
CA VAL A 322 -6.96 0.49 -8.82
C VAL A 322 -6.09 -0.74 -8.55
N ALA A 323 -5.07 -0.64 -7.68
CA ALA A 323 -4.28 -1.79 -7.27
C ALA A 323 -5.11 -2.82 -6.47
N ASP A 324 -6.00 -2.34 -5.59
CA ASP A 324 -6.92 -3.20 -4.83
C ASP A 324 -7.94 -3.86 -5.78
N VAL A 325 -8.44 -3.12 -6.77
CA VAL A 325 -9.42 -3.60 -7.77
C VAL A 325 -8.80 -4.65 -8.70
N VAL A 326 -7.59 -4.40 -9.22
CA VAL A 326 -6.88 -5.36 -10.09
C VAL A 326 -6.53 -6.64 -9.32
N MET A 327 -6.01 -6.53 -8.10
CA MET A 327 -5.69 -7.69 -7.27
C MET A 327 -6.96 -8.46 -6.87
N GLY A 328 -8.04 -7.74 -6.50
CA GLY A 328 -9.34 -8.33 -6.21
C GLY A 328 -9.92 -9.08 -7.42
N ARG A 329 -9.74 -8.56 -8.64
CA ARG A 329 -10.15 -9.23 -9.88
C ARG A 329 -9.37 -10.52 -10.08
N ALA A 330 -8.05 -10.50 -9.94
CA ALA A 330 -7.22 -11.69 -10.05
C ALA A 330 -7.61 -12.78 -9.04
N VAL A 331 -7.92 -12.38 -7.79
CA VAL A 331 -8.48 -13.29 -6.77
C VAL A 331 -9.82 -13.86 -7.18
N ALA A 332 -10.76 -13.01 -7.65
CA ALA A 332 -12.10 -13.43 -8.01
C ALA A 332 -12.11 -14.38 -9.22
N ASP A 333 -11.24 -14.16 -10.20
CA ASP A 333 -11.13 -15.04 -11.36
C ASP A 333 -10.59 -16.43 -10.97
N LEU A 334 -9.56 -16.46 -10.11
CA LEU A 334 -9.04 -17.74 -9.62
C LEU A 334 -10.05 -18.45 -8.70
N ALA A 335 -10.73 -17.72 -7.82
CA ALA A 335 -11.77 -18.28 -6.96
C ALA A 335 -12.92 -18.91 -7.79
N ARG A 336 -13.36 -18.24 -8.86
CA ARG A 336 -14.36 -18.81 -9.80
C ARG A 336 -13.85 -20.07 -10.48
N ALA A 337 -12.62 -20.07 -10.98
CA ALA A 337 -12.02 -21.20 -11.67
C ALA A 337 -11.88 -22.43 -10.75
N GLU A 338 -11.65 -22.23 -9.47
CA GLU A 338 -11.50 -23.29 -8.46
C GLU A 338 -12.78 -23.59 -7.68
N GLY A 339 -13.90 -22.92 -7.98
CA GLY A 339 -15.17 -23.12 -7.29
C GLY A 339 -15.15 -22.69 -5.81
N LEU A 340 -14.36 -21.65 -5.49
CA LEU A 340 -14.20 -21.11 -4.14
C LEU A 340 -15.13 -19.90 -3.91
N GLY A 341 -15.41 -19.60 -2.64
CA GLY A 341 -16.31 -18.53 -2.24
C GLY A 341 -17.77 -18.94 -2.23
N VAL A 342 -18.66 -18.01 -1.99
CA VAL A 342 -20.10 -18.24 -1.87
C VAL A 342 -20.84 -17.39 -2.90
N MET A 343 -21.65 -18.03 -3.74
CA MET A 343 -22.54 -17.33 -4.67
C MET A 343 -23.82 -16.90 -3.97
N VAL A 344 -24.16 -15.62 -4.06
CA VAL A 344 -25.36 -15.02 -3.46
C VAL A 344 -26.21 -14.37 -4.55
N ASP A 345 -27.49 -14.72 -4.59
CA ASP A 345 -28.49 -14.08 -5.44
C ASP A 345 -29.07 -12.86 -4.70
N LEU A 346 -28.69 -11.66 -5.13
CA LEU A 346 -29.12 -10.43 -4.46
C LEU A 346 -30.61 -10.09 -4.68
N LEU A 347 -31.19 -10.53 -5.79
CA LEU A 347 -32.61 -10.23 -6.09
C LEU A 347 -33.58 -11.25 -5.51
N GLY A 348 -33.10 -12.44 -5.13
CA GLY A 348 -33.91 -13.52 -4.60
C GLY A 348 -34.88 -14.15 -5.61
N ALA A 349 -35.55 -15.24 -5.21
CA ALA A 349 -36.41 -16.02 -6.09
C ALA A 349 -37.71 -15.29 -6.49
N ALA A 350 -38.24 -14.38 -5.64
CA ALA A 350 -39.51 -13.72 -5.86
C ALA A 350 -39.48 -12.69 -7.02
N THR A 351 -38.33 -12.07 -7.29
CA THR A 351 -38.19 -11.06 -8.34
C THR A 351 -38.09 -11.67 -9.74
N ARG A 352 -37.76 -12.96 -9.83
CA ARG A 352 -37.65 -13.72 -11.10
C ARG A 352 -39.00 -14.07 -11.73
N ALA A 353 -40.06 -14.16 -10.93
CA ALA A 353 -41.39 -14.49 -11.39
C ALA A 353 -42.12 -13.30 -12.03
N GLY A 354 -41.67 -12.07 -11.81
CA GLY A 354 -42.31 -10.86 -12.33
C GLY A 354 -41.65 -10.22 -13.56
N GLY A 355 -40.61 -10.81 -14.11
CA GLY A 355 -39.80 -10.23 -15.19
C GLY A 355 -40.12 -10.73 -16.61
N ALA A 356 -41.23 -11.37 -16.82
CA ALA A 356 -41.76 -11.73 -18.14
C ALA A 356 -43.06 -10.97 -18.38
N ALA A 357 -42.96 -9.69 -18.73
CA ALA A 357 -44.02 -8.91 -19.34
C ALA A 357 -43.41 -7.97 -20.40
#